data_7da62bdfd06bbff8c95071bac670542b
#
_entry.id   7da62bdfd06bbff8c95071bac670542b
#
_cell.length_a   1.000
_cell.length_b   1.000
_cell.length_c   1.000
_cell.angle_alpha   90.00
_cell.angle_beta   90.00
_cell.angle_gamma   90.00
#
_symmetry.space_group_name_H-M   'P 1'
#
loop_
_entity.id
_entity.type
_entity.pdbx_description
1 polymer ?
#
loop_
_entity_poly.entity_id
_entity_poly.type
_entity_poly.pdbx_seq_one_letter_code
_entity_poly.pdbx_strand_id
1 'polypeptide(L)'
;MIIFVMKKIFFITPVQIILLSFLLFNCQAQQTTNASLEEAKKAIAASNEIYFQAFAKGDSSIFIDRYAKDCWIMPPNAPTLCGVDAPHEFFKTAYNKFGLRNGKFITVDVFGDGVEFVTEEGFWQSFDADNKLFDNGKFLVLWKKTPDGWKMFRDSFSSDRNK
;
A
#
# COMPACT_ATOMS: atom_id res chain seq x y z
N MET A 1 -61.77 18.03 -37.07
CA MET A 1 -60.99 18.75 -36.03
C MET A 1 -59.64 18.05 -35.95
N ILE A 2 -58.62 18.58 -36.64
CA ILE A 2 -57.28 17.99 -36.75
C ILE A 2 -56.41 18.63 -35.66
N ILE A 3 -55.99 17.82 -34.71
CA ILE A 3 -55.11 18.26 -33.60
C ILE A 3 -53.67 18.17 -34.10
N PHE A 4 -53.02 19.33 -34.29
CA PHE A 4 -51.60 19.46 -34.62
C PHE A 4 -50.78 19.27 -33.33
N VAL A 5 -50.12 18.15 -33.22
CA VAL A 5 -49.15 17.92 -32.13
C VAL A 5 -47.81 18.52 -32.55
N MET A 6 -47.50 19.70 -32.01
CA MET A 6 -46.18 20.33 -32.19
C MET A 6 -45.11 19.55 -31.37
N LYS A 7 -44.26 18.77 -32.05
CA LYS A 7 -43.02 18.24 -31.45
C LYS A 7 -42.08 19.39 -31.14
N LYS A 8 -41.84 19.71 -29.89
CA LYS A 8 -40.75 20.61 -29.48
C LYS A 8 -39.43 19.94 -29.78
N ILE A 9 -38.72 20.40 -30.79
CA ILE A 9 -37.33 20.01 -31.07
C ILE A 9 -36.45 20.84 -30.13
N PHE A 10 -35.82 20.16 -29.15
CA PHE A 10 -34.83 20.79 -28.29
C PHE A 10 -33.52 20.91 -29.06
N PHE A 11 -33.14 22.12 -29.42
CA PHE A 11 -31.79 22.42 -29.98
C PHE A 11 -30.79 22.41 -28.81
N ILE A 12 -29.94 21.40 -28.74
CA ILE A 12 -28.81 21.36 -27.82
C ILE A 12 -27.78 22.37 -28.34
N THR A 13 -27.49 23.40 -27.55
CA THR A 13 -26.50 24.42 -27.92
C THR A 13 -25.08 23.85 -27.80
N PRO A 14 -24.09 24.33 -28.60
CA PRO A 14 -22.71 23.86 -28.53
C PRO A 14 -22.10 24.00 -27.13
N VAL A 15 -22.54 24.95 -26.32
CA VAL A 15 -22.12 25.13 -24.92
C VAL A 15 -22.60 23.98 -24.05
N GLN A 16 -23.81 23.43 -24.27
CA GLN A 16 -24.33 22.29 -23.52
C GLN A 16 -23.56 21.00 -23.86
N ILE A 17 -23.10 20.83 -25.10
CA ILE A 17 -22.29 19.68 -25.51
C ILE A 17 -20.91 19.74 -24.84
N ILE A 18 -20.28 20.93 -24.76
CA ILE A 18 -18.99 21.12 -24.10
C ILE A 18 -19.10 20.83 -22.59
N LEU A 19 -20.14 21.30 -21.92
CA LEU A 19 -20.35 21.02 -20.51
C LEU A 19 -20.55 19.51 -20.23
N LEU A 20 -21.29 18.84 -21.10
CA LEU A 20 -21.54 17.39 -20.96
C LEU A 20 -20.28 16.58 -21.18
N SER A 21 -19.40 16.98 -22.11
CA SER A 21 -18.11 16.31 -22.35
C SER A 21 -17.16 16.47 -21.16
N PHE A 22 -17.14 17.61 -20.49
CA PHE A 22 -16.35 17.84 -19.27
C PHE A 22 -16.80 16.96 -18.10
N LEU A 23 -18.12 16.76 -17.92
CA LEU A 23 -18.67 15.89 -16.88
C LEU A 23 -18.34 14.41 -17.13
N LEU A 24 -18.39 13.96 -18.37
CA LEU A 24 -18.03 12.58 -18.72
C LEU A 24 -16.53 12.30 -18.54
N PHE A 25 -15.67 13.27 -18.85
CA PHE A 25 -14.22 13.12 -18.68
C PHE A 25 -13.82 13.02 -17.21
N ASN A 26 -14.43 13.80 -16.32
CA ASN A 26 -14.19 13.71 -14.87
C ASN A 26 -14.68 12.39 -14.28
N CYS A 27 -15.81 11.87 -14.72
CA CYS A 27 -16.35 10.58 -14.26
C CYS A 27 -15.42 9.41 -14.64
N GLN A 28 -14.86 9.43 -15.83
CA GLN A 28 -13.93 8.40 -16.31
C GLN A 28 -12.59 8.45 -15.57
N ALA A 29 -12.05 9.63 -15.27
CA ALA A 29 -10.82 9.80 -14.51
C ALA A 29 -10.98 9.28 -13.07
N GLN A 30 -12.09 9.59 -12.41
CA GLN A 30 -12.40 9.11 -11.07
C GLN A 30 -12.53 7.58 -11.02
N GLN A 31 -13.14 6.97 -12.01
CA GLN A 31 -13.34 5.53 -12.06
C GLN A 31 -12.03 4.77 -12.30
N THR A 32 -11.12 5.30 -13.12
CA THR A 32 -9.78 4.72 -13.34
C THR A 32 -8.90 4.81 -12.09
N THR A 33 -8.92 5.94 -11.38
CA THR A 33 -8.16 6.13 -10.14
C THR A 33 -8.64 5.15 -9.05
N ASN A 34 -9.95 4.97 -8.90
CA ASN A 34 -10.50 4.02 -7.95
C ASN A 34 -10.11 2.57 -8.28
N ALA A 35 -10.13 2.18 -9.56
CA ALA A 35 -9.73 0.84 -9.99
C ALA A 35 -8.23 0.59 -9.72
N SER A 36 -7.38 1.59 -9.94
CA SER A 36 -5.94 1.51 -9.68
C SER A 36 -5.62 1.41 -8.18
N LEU A 37 -6.35 2.13 -7.33
CA LEU A 37 -6.20 2.05 -5.88
C LEU A 37 -6.64 0.67 -5.36
N GLU A 38 -7.72 0.11 -5.87
CA GLU A 38 -8.17 -1.24 -5.49
C GLU A 38 -7.19 -2.34 -5.95
N GLU A 39 -6.52 -2.16 -7.10
CA GLU A 39 -5.41 -3.03 -7.51
C GLU A 39 -4.25 -2.95 -6.51
N ALA A 40 -3.87 -1.74 -6.11
CA ALA A 40 -2.81 -1.53 -5.12
C ALA A 40 -3.14 -2.19 -3.78
N LYS A 41 -4.36 -2.01 -3.26
CA LYS A 41 -4.83 -2.65 -2.02
C LYS A 41 -4.70 -4.16 -2.06
N LYS A 42 -5.10 -4.80 -3.16
CA LYS A 42 -4.97 -6.26 -3.34
C LYS A 42 -3.52 -6.70 -3.36
N ALA A 43 -2.65 -5.99 -4.07
CA ALA A 43 -1.22 -6.32 -4.15
C ALA A 43 -0.52 -6.15 -2.80
N ILE A 44 -0.86 -5.11 -2.04
CA ILE A 44 -0.34 -4.86 -0.70
C ILE A 44 -0.80 -5.96 0.27
N ALA A 45 -2.08 -6.31 0.29
CA ALA A 45 -2.60 -7.39 1.12
C ALA A 45 -1.87 -8.72 0.84
N ALA A 46 -1.68 -9.08 -0.44
CA ALA A 46 -0.91 -10.27 -0.82
C ALA A 46 0.55 -10.19 -0.38
N SER A 47 1.18 -9.01 -0.45
CA SER A 47 2.55 -8.80 0.05
C SER A 47 2.63 -8.98 1.57
N ASN A 48 1.66 -8.45 2.31
CA ASN A 48 1.60 -8.55 3.77
C ASN A 48 1.44 -10.01 4.26
N GLU A 49 0.65 -10.82 3.57
CA GLU A 49 0.48 -12.24 3.89
C GLU A 49 1.78 -13.04 3.84
N ILE A 50 2.70 -12.68 2.93
CA ILE A 50 3.97 -13.42 2.78
C ILE A 50 5.14 -12.76 3.51
N TYR A 51 5.02 -11.53 3.98
CA TYR A 51 6.10 -10.79 4.66
C TYR A 51 6.67 -11.59 5.84
N PHE A 52 5.83 -12.05 6.74
CA PHE A 52 6.29 -12.80 7.92
C PHE A 52 6.65 -14.26 7.62
N GLN A 53 6.28 -14.80 6.46
CA GLN A 53 6.74 -16.11 6.03
C GLN A 53 8.27 -16.15 5.83
N ALA A 54 8.89 -15.02 5.48
CA ALA A 54 10.33 -14.89 5.42
C ALA A 54 10.99 -15.25 6.77
N PHE A 55 10.45 -14.72 7.86
CA PHE A 55 10.93 -14.98 9.21
C PHE A 55 10.62 -16.40 9.67
N ALA A 56 9.44 -16.94 9.38
CA ALA A 56 9.07 -18.31 9.72
C ALA A 56 9.97 -19.34 9.02
N LYS A 57 10.38 -19.05 7.78
CA LYS A 57 11.26 -19.93 6.99
C LYS A 57 12.75 -19.65 7.17
N GLY A 58 13.13 -18.53 7.76
CA GLY A 58 14.51 -18.05 7.82
C GLY A 58 15.05 -17.63 6.42
N ASP A 59 14.17 -17.26 5.50
CA ASP A 59 14.49 -16.94 4.10
C ASP A 59 14.41 -15.44 3.84
N SER A 60 15.56 -14.77 3.88
CA SER A 60 15.66 -13.34 3.62
C SER A 60 15.25 -12.92 2.20
N SER A 61 15.30 -13.81 1.21
CA SER A 61 14.96 -13.47 -0.18
C SER A 61 13.50 -13.08 -0.32
N ILE A 62 12.62 -13.77 0.40
CA ILE A 62 11.18 -13.45 0.48
C ILE A 62 10.97 -12.04 1.02
N PHE A 63 11.75 -11.65 2.06
CA PHE A 63 11.66 -10.33 2.69
C PHE A 63 12.19 -9.23 1.76
N ILE A 64 13.38 -9.42 1.20
CA ILE A 64 14.05 -8.46 0.32
C ILE A 64 13.16 -8.12 -0.88
N ASP A 65 12.51 -9.11 -1.46
CA ASP A 65 11.63 -8.90 -2.61
C ASP A 65 10.40 -8.01 -2.31
N ARG A 66 10.07 -7.74 -1.05
CA ARG A 66 8.96 -6.81 -0.69
C ARG A 66 9.34 -5.34 -0.82
N TYR A 67 10.62 -5.02 -0.93
CA TYR A 67 11.13 -3.66 -0.91
C TYR A 67 11.59 -3.15 -2.27
N ALA A 68 11.42 -1.84 -2.49
CA ALA A 68 12.03 -1.14 -3.61
C ALA A 68 13.54 -1.02 -3.42
N LYS A 69 14.32 -0.99 -4.51
CA LYS A 69 15.79 -0.90 -4.45
C LYS A 69 16.31 0.39 -3.76
N ASP A 70 15.52 1.45 -3.80
CA ASP A 70 15.76 2.76 -3.19
C ASP A 70 14.95 2.96 -1.89
N CYS A 71 14.61 1.85 -1.20
CA CYS A 71 13.82 1.87 0.02
C CYS A 71 14.54 2.49 1.22
N TRP A 72 13.75 2.94 2.19
CA TRP A 72 14.21 3.28 3.54
C TRP A 72 13.37 2.50 4.55
N ILE A 73 14.04 1.89 5.52
CA ILE A 73 13.42 1.26 6.69
C ILE A 73 13.79 2.08 7.91
N MET A 74 12.81 2.58 8.61
CA MET A 74 12.94 3.51 9.74
C MET A 74 12.44 2.83 11.02
N PRO A 75 13.24 1.94 11.63
CA PRO A 75 12.85 1.23 12.83
C PRO A 75 12.85 2.14 14.05
N PRO A 76 12.04 1.86 15.08
CA PRO A 76 12.05 2.61 16.32
C PRO A 76 13.39 2.46 17.05
N ASN A 77 13.88 3.58 17.61
CA ASN A 77 15.10 3.62 18.43
C ASN A 77 16.38 3.10 17.77
N ALA A 78 16.45 3.14 16.44
CA ALA A 78 17.61 2.74 15.66
C ALA A 78 17.83 3.68 14.46
N PRO A 79 19.03 3.72 13.89
CA PRO A 79 19.29 4.45 12.66
C PRO A 79 18.45 3.91 11.49
N THR A 80 18.12 4.79 10.56
CA THR A 80 17.47 4.43 9.31
C THR A 80 18.41 3.59 8.44
N LEU A 81 17.89 2.51 7.88
CA LEU A 81 18.54 1.70 6.86
C LEU A 81 18.08 2.15 5.47
N CYS A 82 18.99 2.32 4.53
CA CYS A 82 18.69 2.90 3.22
C CYS A 82 19.26 2.06 2.08
N GLY A 83 18.52 1.97 0.97
CA GLY A 83 18.96 1.39 -0.28
C GLY A 83 18.82 -0.13 -0.34
N VAL A 84 19.48 -0.73 -1.33
CA VAL A 84 19.31 -2.12 -1.73
C VAL A 84 19.64 -3.14 -0.64
N ASP A 85 20.56 -2.81 0.26
CA ASP A 85 21.00 -3.70 1.34
C ASP A 85 20.13 -3.57 2.60
N ALA A 86 19.34 -2.51 2.70
CA ALA A 86 18.54 -2.21 3.90
C ALA A 86 17.61 -3.37 4.32
N PRO A 87 16.87 -4.03 3.42
CA PRO A 87 16.02 -5.15 3.81
C PRO A 87 16.80 -6.35 4.34
N HIS A 88 17.96 -6.64 3.75
CA HIS A 88 18.82 -7.74 4.23
C HIS A 88 19.35 -7.46 5.64
N GLU A 89 19.86 -6.26 5.90
CA GLU A 89 20.36 -5.85 7.21
C GLU A 89 19.26 -5.86 8.27
N PHE A 90 18.07 -5.36 7.92
CA PHE A 90 16.92 -5.40 8.80
C PHE A 90 16.53 -6.83 9.14
N PHE A 91 16.36 -7.69 8.11
CA PHE A 91 16.01 -9.09 8.30
C PHE A 91 17.00 -9.79 9.22
N LYS A 92 18.30 -9.66 8.96
CA LYS A 92 19.38 -10.26 9.75
C LYS A 92 19.28 -9.84 11.23
N THR A 93 19.05 -8.56 11.48
CA THR A 93 18.92 -8.03 12.85
C THR A 93 17.65 -8.55 13.52
N ALA A 94 16.51 -8.48 12.86
CA ALA A 94 15.23 -8.92 13.39
C ALA A 94 15.22 -10.44 13.68
N TYR A 95 15.76 -11.24 12.75
CA TYR A 95 15.79 -12.69 12.86
C TYR A 95 16.80 -13.18 13.92
N ASN A 96 18.06 -12.68 13.85
CA ASN A 96 19.15 -13.22 14.66
C ASN A 96 19.26 -12.56 16.04
N LYS A 97 18.98 -11.25 16.13
CA LYS A 97 19.17 -10.49 17.38
C LYS A 97 17.89 -10.41 18.20
N PHE A 98 16.74 -10.19 17.53
CA PHE A 98 15.47 -10.04 18.25
C PHE A 98 14.61 -11.32 18.28
N GLY A 99 14.99 -12.35 17.52
CA GLY A 99 14.28 -13.62 17.54
C GLY A 99 12.93 -13.59 16.84
N LEU A 100 12.70 -12.63 15.94
CA LEU A 100 11.47 -12.56 15.16
C LEU A 100 11.30 -13.82 14.31
N ARG A 101 10.16 -14.51 14.46
CA ARG A 101 9.85 -15.73 13.70
C ARG A 101 8.50 -15.67 13.02
N ASN A 102 7.59 -14.89 13.54
CA ASN A 102 6.26 -14.74 12.98
C ASN A 102 5.70 -13.35 13.30
N GLY A 103 4.62 -12.97 12.65
CA GLY A 103 3.93 -11.72 12.91
C GLY A 103 2.71 -11.55 12.01
N LYS A 104 2.09 -10.41 12.15
CA LYS A 104 0.99 -10.01 11.26
C LYS A 104 0.89 -8.50 11.16
N PHE A 105 0.42 -8.04 10.01
CA PHE A 105 -0.10 -6.70 9.83
C PHE A 105 -1.61 -6.68 10.02
N ILE A 106 -2.11 -5.58 10.55
CA ILE A 106 -3.54 -5.26 10.68
C ILE A 106 -3.71 -3.93 9.98
N THR A 107 -3.90 -3.96 8.68
CA THR A 107 -4.09 -2.77 7.85
C THR A 107 -5.39 -2.08 8.25
N VAL A 108 -5.31 -0.79 8.54
CA VAL A 108 -6.47 0.08 8.84
C VAL A 108 -6.97 0.73 7.57
N ASP A 109 -6.06 1.31 6.77
CA ASP A 109 -6.41 1.94 5.50
C ASP A 109 -5.24 1.88 4.51
N VAL A 110 -5.59 1.96 3.22
CA VAL A 110 -4.66 2.17 2.11
C VAL A 110 -5.25 3.27 1.23
N PHE A 111 -4.52 4.37 1.09
CA PHE A 111 -4.97 5.56 0.39
C PHE A 111 -3.85 6.16 -0.48
N GLY A 112 -4.24 6.96 -1.47
CA GLY A 112 -3.33 7.58 -2.41
C GLY A 112 -3.88 7.64 -3.83
N ASP A 113 -3.01 7.88 -4.80
CA ASP A 113 -3.41 8.00 -6.21
C ASP A 113 -3.65 6.64 -6.90
N GLY A 114 -3.12 5.55 -6.33
CA GLY A 114 -3.19 4.22 -6.92
C GLY A 114 -2.36 4.04 -8.20
N VAL A 115 -1.56 5.03 -8.58
CA VAL A 115 -0.81 5.05 -9.84
C VAL A 115 0.69 4.95 -9.60
N GLU A 116 1.25 5.83 -8.80
CA GLU A 116 2.68 5.86 -8.49
C GLU A 116 2.97 5.54 -7.03
N PHE A 117 2.19 6.12 -6.11
CA PHE A 117 2.33 5.93 -4.68
C PHE A 117 0.99 5.69 -4.00
N VAL A 118 1.02 4.83 -2.99
CA VAL A 118 -0.05 4.69 -2.00
C VAL A 118 0.55 4.58 -0.61
N THR A 119 -0.20 5.03 0.38
CA THR A 119 0.18 4.91 1.79
C THR A 119 -0.68 3.83 2.43
N GLU A 120 -0.05 2.93 3.16
CA GLU A 120 -0.71 1.97 4.05
C GLU A 120 -0.44 2.36 5.49
N GLU A 121 -1.47 2.31 6.33
CA GLU A 121 -1.35 2.50 7.76
C GLU A 121 -2.05 1.38 8.54
N GLY A 122 -1.53 1.10 9.72
CA GLY A 122 -2.09 0.04 10.54
C GLY A 122 -1.28 -0.29 11.78
N PHE A 123 -1.53 -1.49 12.28
CA PHE A 123 -0.86 -2.06 13.44
C PHE A 123 -0.08 -3.30 13.04
N TRP A 124 0.99 -3.58 13.77
CA TRP A 124 1.77 -4.79 13.59
C TRP A 124 1.95 -5.52 14.92
N GLN A 125 2.14 -6.82 14.84
CA GLN A 125 2.46 -7.69 15.96
C GLN A 125 3.59 -8.64 15.54
N SER A 126 4.55 -8.87 16.45
CA SER A 126 5.70 -9.75 16.25
C SER A 126 5.74 -10.85 17.31
N PHE A 127 6.02 -12.06 16.86
CA PHE A 127 6.06 -13.25 17.69
C PHE A 127 7.42 -13.96 17.55
N ASP A 128 7.85 -14.59 18.64
CA ASP A 128 9.04 -15.44 18.70
C ASP A 128 8.77 -16.88 18.22
N ALA A 129 9.76 -17.76 18.40
CA ALA A 129 9.66 -19.15 17.99
C ALA A 129 8.58 -19.94 18.77
N ASP A 130 8.26 -19.52 19.97
CA ASP A 130 7.23 -20.13 20.81
C ASP A 130 5.85 -19.52 20.57
N ASN A 131 5.73 -18.69 19.49
CA ASN A 131 4.53 -17.95 19.14
C ASN A 131 4.06 -16.99 20.25
N LYS A 132 4.99 -16.52 21.06
CA LYS A 132 4.74 -15.52 22.10
C LYS A 132 4.91 -14.12 21.52
N LEU A 133 3.91 -13.26 21.75
CA LEU A 133 3.99 -11.85 21.39
C LEU A 133 5.12 -11.19 22.17
N PHE A 134 6.12 -10.64 21.48
CA PHE A 134 7.22 -9.93 22.13
C PHE A 134 7.25 -8.43 21.83
N ASP A 135 6.60 -7.98 20.75
CA ASP A 135 6.47 -6.57 20.43
C ASP A 135 5.27 -6.30 19.51
N ASN A 136 4.74 -5.09 19.55
CA ASN A 136 3.69 -4.61 18.69
C ASN A 136 3.77 -3.08 18.56
N GLY A 137 3.07 -2.54 17.58
CA GLY A 137 3.05 -1.10 17.37
C GLY A 137 2.21 -0.69 16.18
N LYS A 138 2.50 0.52 15.69
CA LYS A 138 1.83 1.14 14.54
C LYS A 138 2.81 1.25 13.40
N PHE A 139 2.32 1.21 12.17
CA PHE A 139 3.15 1.44 11.00
C PHE A 139 2.49 2.41 10.02
N LEU A 140 3.34 3.05 9.24
CA LEU A 140 3.00 3.82 8.07
C LEU A 140 4.00 3.50 6.97
N VAL A 141 3.52 2.91 5.89
CA VAL A 141 4.34 2.50 4.75
C VAL A 141 3.90 3.25 3.51
N LEU A 142 4.83 3.98 2.88
CA LEU A 142 4.65 4.48 1.52
C LEU A 142 5.09 3.39 0.55
N TRP A 143 4.15 2.91 -0.26
CA TRP A 143 4.37 1.96 -1.33
C TRP A 143 4.59 2.68 -2.65
N LYS A 144 5.50 2.14 -3.48
CA LYS A 144 5.84 2.66 -4.81
C LYS A 144 5.51 1.63 -5.87
N LYS A 145 4.85 2.05 -6.94
CA LYS A 145 4.67 1.20 -8.12
C LYS A 145 5.99 1.09 -8.86
N THR A 146 6.42 -0.12 -9.09
CA THR A 146 7.65 -0.44 -9.85
C THR A 146 7.30 -1.36 -11.02
N PRO A 147 8.23 -1.62 -11.97
CA PRO A 147 8.01 -2.64 -13.00
C PRO A 147 7.70 -4.03 -12.43
N ASP A 148 8.21 -4.32 -11.21
CA ASP A 148 8.02 -5.59 -10.50
C ASP A 148 6.82 -5.57 -9.54
N GLY A 149 5.90 -4.62 -9.70
CA GLY A 149 4.71 -4.44 -8.86
C GLY A 149 4.89 -3.43 -7.73
N TRP A 150 3.98 -3.47 -6.75
CA TRP A 150 4.01 -2.59 -5.59
C TRP A 150 5.07 -3.05 -4.60
N LYS A 151 5.96 -2.14 -4.18
CA LYS A 151 7.08 -2.40 -3.27
C LYS A 151 7.10 -1.38 -2.13
N MET A 152 7.46 -1.81 -0.93
CA MET A 152 7.67 -0.91 0.21
C MET A 152 8.81 0.06 -0.11
N PHE A 153 8.53 1.35 -0.04
CA PHE A 153 9.49 2.41 -0.40
C PHE A 153 9.96 3.20 0.81
N ARG A 154 9.04 3.58 1.69
CA ARG A 154 9.35 4.18 2.98
C ARG A 154 8.56 3.42 4.03
N ASP A 155 9.28 2.70 4.87
CA ASP A 155 8.71 1.84 5.90
C ASP A 155 9.07 2.43 7.26
N SER A 156 8.08 3.00 7.93
CA SER A 156 8.22 3.61 9.26
C SER A 156 7.28 2.93 10.24
N PHE A 157 7.80 2.54 11.38
CA PHE A 157 7.00 1.93 12.41
C PHE A 157 7.45 2.32 13.81
N SER A 158 6.50 2.28 14.75
CA SER A 158 6.72 2.52 16.18
C SER A 158 6.59 1.21 16.94
N SER A 159 7.17 1.17 18.16
CA SER A 159 6.96 0.10 19.13
C SER A 159 6.15 0.65 20.30
N ASP A 160 5.14 -0.10 20.75
CA ASP A 160 4.36 0.20 21.95
C ASP A 160 4.99 -0.44 23.22
N ARG A 161 6.16 -1.06 23.07
CA ARG A 161 6.91 -1.63 24.18
C ARG A 161 7.45 -0.53 25.10
N ASN A 162 7.09 -0.59 26.38
CA ASN A 162 7.74 0.25 27.38
C ASN A 162 9.21 -0.16 27.52
N LYS A 163 10.10 0.81 27.52
CA LYS A 163 11.53 0.60 27.79
C LYS A 163 11.76 0.37 29.26
#